data_07cdd7786b88ec0e26c996d1de356b21
#
_entry.id   07cdd7786b88ec0e26c996d1de356b21
#
_cell.length_a   1.000
_cell.length_b   1.000
_cell.length_c   1.000
_cell.angle_alpha   90.00
_cell.angle_beta   90.00
_cell.angle_gamma   90.00
#
_symmetry.space_group_name_H-M   'P 1'
#
loop_
_entity.id
_entity.type
_entity.pdbx_description
1 polymer ?
#
loop_
_entity_poly.entity_id
_entity_poly.type
_entity_poly.pdbx_seq_one_letter_code
_entity_poly.pdbx_strand_id
1 'polypeptide(L)'
;DPIDVEKKINDKTRAIIFVGYGGRVGKLDKIIEICKKYNLKLILDAAHMSGTKVNGICPGIWKGVDVAVYSYQAVKNLPTGDSGMICFAEEDNDKLTRQMAWLGINKDTYTRSNHGTYAWKYDVDYLGYKYNGNAIMAAIALVQLQYLDIENIRRRQIVEIYNAAFKDNKNIKIIGAPYHDECSYHIYELIVPDREVLLNKLAEQDIYGGVHYRDNTEYKMYMYANGTCPYAHKVSQHLITLPLHMWLTDDDVQKVIDVVNLFVK
;
A
#
# COMPACT_ATOMS: atom_id res chain seq x y z
N ASP A 1 -10.16 -0.24 12.67
CA ASP A 1 -11.40 -0.78 13.24
C ASP A 1 -12.61 0.00 12.73
N PRO A 2 -13.53 -0.62 11.96
CA PRO A 2 -14.71 0.06 11.41
C PRO A 2 -15.59 0.72 12.48
N ILE A 3 -15.69 0.11 13.67
CA ILE A 3 -16.50 0.67 14.76
C ILE A 3 -15.89 1.98 15.27
N ASP A 4 -14.57 2.04 15.38
CA ASP A 4 -13.90 3.28 15.82
C ASP A 4 -13.90 4.34 14.70
N VAL A 5 -13.74 3.93 13.46
CA VAL A 5 -13.89 4.83 12.29
C VAL A 5 -15.27 5.48 12.29
N GLU A 6 -16.34 4.70 12.47
CA GLU A 6 -17.71 5.21 12.46
C GLU A 6 -17.94 6.25 13.58
N LYS A 7 -17.38 6.04 14.77
CA LYS A 7 -17.45 6.99 15.89
C LYS A 7 -16.77 8.34 15.63
N LYS A 8 -15.81 8.38 14.68
CA LYS A 8 -15.08 9.62 14.34
C LYS A 8 -15.78 10.47 13.28
N ILE A 9 -16.83 9.93 12.62
CA ILE A 9 -17.57 10.63 11.58
C ILE A 9 -18.39 11.78 12.21
N ASN A 10 -18.35 12.93 11.56
CA ASN A 10 -19.13 14.11 11.93
C ASN A 10 -19.56 14.89 10.67
N ASP A 11 -20.25 16.00 10.84
CA ASP A 11 -20.80 16.83 9.77
C ASP A 11 -19.75 17.42 8.80
N LYS A 12 -18.48 17.46 9.20
CA LYS A 12 -17.35 17.91 8.39
C LYS A 12 -16.70 16.77 7.60
N THR A 13 -16.96 15.52 7.95
CA THR A 13 -16.37 14.36 7.26
C THR A 13 -16.89 14.32 5.82
N ARG A 14 -15.99 14.15 4.85
CA ARG A 14 -16.31 14.08 3.41
C ARG A 14 -15.83 12.79 2.76
N ALA A 15 -14.74 12.24 3.28
CA ALA A 15 -14.14 11.04 2.74
C ALA A 15 -13.44 10.23 3.83
N ILE A 16 -13.23 8.95 3.56
CA ILE A 16 -12.37 8.05 4.33
C ILE A 16 -11.21 7.63 3.43
N ILE A 17 -9.98 7.72 3.93
CA ILE A 17 -8.81 7.12 3.30
C ILE A 17 -8.55 5.81 4.03
N PHE A 18 -8.63 4.70 3.30
CA PHE A 18 -8.33 3.37 3.81
C PHE A 18 -7.03 2.86 3.21
N VAL A 19 -6.09 2.45 4.05
CA VAL A 19 -4.79 1.95 3.60
C VAL A 19 -4.81 0.44 3.51
N GLY A 20 -4.53 -0.11 2.32
CA GLY A 20 -4.35 -1.54 2.09
C GLY A 20 -2.98 -2.01 2.58
N TYR A 21 -2.78 -1.88 3.88
CA TYR A 21 -1.51 -2.04 4.57
C TYR A 21 -0.90 -3.42 4.38
N GLY A 22 0.36 -3.46 3.95
CA GLY A 22 1.10 -4.70 3.67
C GLY A 22 0.53 -5.51 2.50
N GLY A 23 -0.39 -4.94 1.71
CA GLY A 23 -1.09 -5.62 0.63
C GLY A 23 -2.38 -6.31 1.06
N ARG A 24 -2.79 -6.16 2.31
CA ARG A 24 -3.98 -6.79 2.90
C ARG A 24 -5.23 -5.95 2.68
N VAL A 25 -6.35 -6.62 2.49
CA VAL A 25 -7.66 -5.97 2.29
C VAL A 25 -8.30 -5.54 3.61
N GLY A 26 -8.00 -6.26 4.71
CA GLY A 26 -8.58 -5.98 6.01
C GLY A 26 -10.12 -5.99 5.98
N LYS A 27 -10.74 -5.02 6.65
CA LYS A 27 -12.21 -4.87 6.72
C LYS A 27 -12.72 -3.81 5.74
N LEU A 28 -12.19 -3.77 4.52
CA LEU A 28 -12.56 -2.80 3.49
C LEU A 28 -14.07 -2.84 3.17
N ASP A 29 -14.67 -4.04 3.15
CA ASP A 29 -16.11 -4.24 2.99
C ASP A 29 -16.93 -3.43 4.01
N LYS A 30 -16.53 -3.46 5.29
CA LYS A 30 -17.20 -2.70 6.35
C LYS A 30 -16.99 -1.19 6.21
N ILE A 31 -15.84 -0.76 5.73
CA ILE A 31 -15.59 0.66 5.45
C ILE A 31 -16.46 1.13 4.27
N ILE A 32 -16.65 0.31 3.23
CA ILE A 32 -17.57 0.60 2.12
C ILE A 32 -19.01 0.77 2.64
N GLU A 33 -19.47 -0.14 3.53
CA GLU A 33 -20.81 -0.02 4.15
C GLU A 33 -20.96 1.30 4.91
N ILE A 34 -19.94 1.70 5.68
CA ILE A 34 -19.93 2.99 6.41
C ILE A 34 -19.97 4.17 5.44
N CYS A 35 -19.12 4.18 4.41
CA CYS A 35 -19.13 5.25 3.41
C CYS A 35 -20.49 5.41 2.76
N LYS A 36 -21.13 4.29 2.39
CA LYS A 36 -22.48 4.29 1.83
C LYS A 36 -23.52 4.86 2.82
N LYS A 37 -23.46 4.44 4.10
CA LYS A 37 -24.39 4.89 5.14
C LYS A 37 -24.35 6.40 5.36
N TYR A 38 -23.15 6.97 5.35
CA TYR A 38 -22.92 8.39 5.65
C TYR A 38 -22.70 9.26 4.40
N ASN A 39 -22.90 8.70 3.19
CA ASN A 39 -22.66 9.38 1.91
C ASN A 39 -21.25 9.99 1.81
N LEU A 40 -20.24 9.21 2.20
CA LEU A 40 -18.83 9.59 2.15
C LEU A 40 -18.14 8.99 0.94
N LYS A 41 -17.09 9.65 0.46
CA LYS A 41 -16.19 9.11 -0.55
C LYS A 41 -15.17 8.18 0.08
N LEU A 42 -14.81 7.10 -0.65
CA LEU A 42 -13.78 6.17 -0.23
C LEU A 42 -12.57 6.24 -1.15
N ILE A 43 -11.43 6.59 -0.56
CA ILE A 43 -10.13 6.56 -1.21
C ILE A 43 -9.36 5.35 -0.67
N LEU A 44 -9.08 4.38 -1.54
CA LEU A 44 -8.23 3.26 -1.21
C LEU A 44 -6.77 3.61 -1.51
N ASP A 45 -5.96 3.79 -0.47
CA ASP A 45 -4.51 3.79 -0.62
C ASP A 45 -4.04 2.35 -0.87
N ALA A 46 -3.89 2.01 -2.14
CA ALA A 46 -3.47 0.72 -2.63
C ALA A 46 -1.95 0.64 -2.91
N ALA A 47 -1.16 1.54 -2.31
CA ALA A 47 0.29 1.62 -2.54
C ALA A 47 1.05 0.31 -2.24
N HIS A 48 0.48 -0.58 -1.42
CA HIS A 48 1.01 -1.91 -1.12
C HIS A 48 0.25 -3.06 -1.81
N MET A 49 -0.76 -2.77 -2.63
CA MET A 49 -1.72 -3.77 -3.09
C MET A 49 -1.56 -4.20 -4.55
N SER A 50 -0.44 -3.90 -5.20
CA SER A 50 -0.21 -4.34 -6.58
C SER A 50 -0.27 -5.87 -6.69
N GLY A 51 -1.30 -6.38 -7.39
CA GLY A 51 -1.57 -7.81 -7.54
C GLY A 51 -2.38 -8.47 -6.42
N THR A 52 -2.82 -7.71 -5.39
CA THR A 52 -3.81 -8.22 -4.43
C THR A 52 -5.15 -8.44 -5.12
N LYS A 53 -5.74 -9.62 -4.93
CA LYS A 53 -7.08 -9.97 -5.42
C LYS A 53 -7.89 -10.64 -4.31
N VAL A 54 -9.18 -10.48 -4.36
CA VAL A 54 -10.15 -11.20 -3.53
C VAL A 54 -11.18 -11.82 -4.46
N ASN A 55 -11.31 -13.13 -4.46
CA ASN A 55 -12.13 -13.86 -5.42
C ASN A 55 -11.80 -13.47 -6.88
N GLY A 56 -10.52 -13.29 -7.20
CA GLY A 56 -10.03 -12.89 -8.52
C GLY A 56 -10.22 -11.41 -8.87
N ILE A 57 -10.77 -10.59 -7.98
CA ILE A 57 -11.08 -9.17 -8.25
C ILE A 57 -10.15 -8.26 -7.42
N CYS A 58 -9.51 -7.30 -8.10
CA CYS A 58 -8.69 -6.30 -7.41
C CYS A 58 -9.57 -5.37 -6.55
N PRO A 59 -9.23 -5.14 -5.27
CA PRO A 59 -10.04 -4.28 -4.39
C PRO A 59 -10.22 -2.84 -4.89
N GLY A 60 -9.28 -2.33 -5.67
CA GLY A 60 -9.37 -0.99 -6.25
C GLY A 60 -10.50 -0.76 -7.25
N ILE A 61 -11.15 -1.84 -7.72
CA ILE A 61 -12.33 -1.77 -8.60
C ILE A 61 -13.61 -2.26 -7.91
N TRP A 62 -13.59 -2.44 -6.59
CA TRP A 62 -14.79 -2.84 -5.87
C TRP A 62 -15.83 -1.73 -5.89
N LYS A 63 -17.10 -2.13 -6.04
CA LYS A 63 -18.22 -1.19 -5.95
C LYS A 63 -18.25 -0.52 -4.57
N GLY A 64 -18.11 0.79 -4.56
CA GLY A 64 -18.04 1.62 -3.35
C GLY A 64 -16.63 2.13 -3.03
N VAL A 65 -15.62 1.73 -3.80
CA VAL A 65 -14.32 2.42 -3.84
C VAL A 65 -14.41 3.50 -4.92
N ASP A 66 -14.35 4.78 -4.53
CA ASP A 66 -14.44 5.89 -5.49
C ASP A 66 -13.10 6.14 -6.19
N VAL A 67 -12.00 5.96 -5.47
CA VAL A 67 -10.63 6.19 -5.96
C VAL A 67 -9.70 5.14 -5.37
N ALA A 68 -8.82 4.56 -6.19
CA ALA A 68 -7.70 3.74 -5.74
C ALA A 68 -6.37 4.34 -6.21
N VAL A 69 -5.40 4.42 -5.32
CA VAL A 69 -4.08 5.01 -5.59
C VAL A 69 -2.99 3.97 -5.39
N TYR A 70 -2.25 3.65 -6.45
CA TYR A 70 -1.14 2.69 -6.44
C TYR A 70 0.20 3.41 -6.49
N SER A 71 1.18 2.86 -5.80
CA SER A 71 2.57 3.30 -5.89
C SER A 71 3.40 2.29 -6.68
N TYR A 72 4.24 2.79 -7.56
CA TYR A 72 5.23 2.03 -8.31
C TYR A 72 6.66 2.52 -8.01
N GLN A 73 6.84 3.08 -6.81
CA GLN A 73 8.15 3.46 -6.31
C GLN A 73 9.06 2.22 -6.22
N ALA A 74 10.37 2.39 -6.27
CA ALA A 74 11.37 1.34 -6.45
C ALA A 74 11.27 0.13 -5.50
N VAL A 75 10.71 0.31 -4.28
CA VAL A 75 10.56 -0.77 -3.29
C VAL A 75 9.23 -1.53 -3.41
N LYS A 76 8.32 -1.11 -4.29
CA LYS A 76 6.99 -1.72 -4.41
C LYS A 76 7.01 -3.02 -5.20
N ASN A 77 5.92 -3.80 -5.11
CA ASN A 77 5.78 -5.07 -5.81
C ASN A 77 5.79 -4.93 -7.35
N LEU A 78 5.42 -3.75 -7.86
CA LEU A 78 5.55 -3.38 -9.26
C LEU A 78 6.43 -2.13 -9.33
N PRO A 79 7.78 -2.27 -9.40
CA PRO A 79 8.68 -1.13 -9.32
C PRO A 79 8.93 -0.51 -10.70
N THR A 80 8.97 0.84 -10.76
CA THR A 80 9.35 1.58 -11.97
C THR A 80 10.45 2.61 -11.71
N GLY A 81 10.89 2.74 -10.46
CA GLY A 81 11.72 3.82 -9.97
C GLY A 81 10.90 4.76 -9.09
N ASP A 82 10.13 5.68 -9.68
CA ASP A 82 9.25 6.58 -8.93
C ASP A 82 8.04 7.00 -9.79
N SER A 83 6.99 6.21 -9.73
CA SER A 83 5.72 6.51 -10.39
C SER A 83 4.54 5.92 -9.61
N GLY A 84 3.35 6.04 -10.14
CA GLY A 84 2.13 5.50 -9.56
C GLY A 84 0.97 5.53 -10.54
N MET A 85 -0.17 5.07 -10.08
CA MET A 85 -1.41 5.09 -10.84
C MET A 85 -2.56 5.48 -9.92
N ILE A 86 -3.45 6.31 -10.44
CA ILE A 86 -4.73 6.63 -9.82
C ILE A 86 -5.86 6.08 -10.69
N CYS A 87 -6.80 5.38 -10.09
CA CYS A 87 -7.95 4.79 -10.74
C CYS A 87 -9.23 5.37 -10.12
N PHE A 88 -10.19 5.72 -10.95
CA PHE A 88 -11.47 6.30 -10.54
C PHE A 88 -12.62 5.37 -10.90
N ALA A 89 -13.65 5.32 -10.04
CA ALA A 89 -14.91 4.66 -10.37
C ALA A 89 -15.71 5.43 -11.44
N GLU A 90 -15.59 6.76 -11.47
CA GLU A 90 -16.30 7.66 -12.36
C GLU A 90 -15.35 8.23 -13.43
N GLU A 91 -15.72 8.10 -14.70
CA GLU A 91 -14.93 8.56 -15.85
C GLU A 91 -14.67 10.06 -15.84
N ASP A 92 -15.61 10.86 -15.39
CA ASP A 92 -15.47 12.32 -15.34
C ASP A 92 -14.39 12.76 -14.36
N ASN A 93 -14.21 12.03 -13.25
CA ASN A 93 -13.10 12.25 -12.30
C ASN A 93 -11.74 11.89 -12.92
N ASP A 94 -11.66 10.83 -13.73
CA ASP A 94 -10.45 10.50 -14.46
C ASP A 94 -10.08 11.61 -15.46
N LYS A 95 -11.03 12.06 -16.26
CA LYS A 95 -10.83 13.15 -17.23
C LYS A 95 -10.36 14.44 -16.55
N LEU A 96 -11.04 14.84 -15.48
CA LEU A 96 -10.68 16.02 -14.70
C LEU A 96 -9.27 15.89 -14.11
N THR A 97 -8.94 14.74 -13.54
CA THR A 97 -7.63 14.52 -12.93
C THR A 97 -6.50 14.55 -13.96
N ARG A 98 -6.70 13.97 -15.14
CA ARG A 98 -5.74 14.05 -16.27
C ARG A 98 -5.48 15.50 -16.66
N GLN A 99 -6.53 16.31 -16.76
CA GLN A 99 -6.43 17.72 -17.06
C GLN A 99 -5.68 18.47 -15.95
N MET A 100 -6.03 18.27 -14.69
CA MET A 100 -5.36 18.90 -13.54
C MET A 100 -3.90 18.46 -13.41
N ALA A 101 -3.57 17.20 -13.70
CA ALA A 101 -2.20 16.68 -13.68
C ALA A 101 -1.33 17.23 -14.85
N TRP A 102 -1.97 17.82 -15.86
CA TRP A 102 -1.33 18.48 -17.00
C TRP A 102 -1.63 19.97 -17.00
N LEU A 103 -1.26 20.67 -15.94
CA LEU A 103 -1.31 22.14 -15.84
C LEU A 103 -2.73 22.75 -15.97
N GLY A 104 -3.80 21.97 -15.83
CA GLY A 104 -5.18 22.42 -16.02
C GLY A 104 -5.58 22.62 -17.49
N ILE A 105 -4.74 22.20 -18.42
CA ILE A 105 -4.94 22.37 -19.87
C ILE A 105 -6.00 21.38 -20.38
N ASN A 106 -6.99 21.87 -21.14
CA ASN A 106 -8.11 21.09 -21.62
C ASN A 106 -7.84 20.22 -22.87
N LYS A 107 -6.66 20.32 -23.45
CA LYS A 107 -6.22 19.54 -24.63
C LYS A 107 -4.79 19.11 -24.47
N ASP A 108 -4.55 17.81 -24.38
CA ASP A 108 -3.20 17.29 -24.36
C ASP A 108 -2.48 17.45 -25.71
N THR A 109 -1.16 17.23 -25.71
CA THR A 109 -0.33 17.39 -26.91
C THR A 109 -0.70 16.40 -28.02
N TYR A 110 -1.10 15.17 -27.65
CA TYR A 110 -1.48 14.13 -28.59
C TYR A 110 -2.77 14.50 -29.33
N THR A 111 -3.80 14.91 -28.60
CA THR A 111 -5.07 15.39 -29.15
C THR A 111 -4.88 16.60 -30.09
N ARG A 112 -3.94 17.50 -29.75
CA ARG A 112 -3.62 18.66 -30.60
C ARG A 112 -2.91 18.31 -31.90
N SER A 113 -2.20 17.18 -31.95
CA SER A 113 -1.38 16.76 -33.09
C SER A 113 -2.09 15.80 -34.05
N ASN A 114 -3.21 15.20 -33.66
CA ASN A 114 -3.80 14.01 -34.32
C ASN A 114 -4.62 14.29 -35.59
N HIS A 115 -4.83 15.54 -36.00
CA HIS A 115 -5.68 15.90 -37.13
C HIS A 115 -4.96 16.54 -38.33
N GLY A 116 -3.67 16.20 -38.52
CA GLY A 116 -2.89 16.69 -39.69
C GLY A 116 -2.55 18.19 -39.65
N THR A 117 -3.13 18.96 -38.75
CA THR A 117 -2.80 20.35 -38.45
C THR A 117 -2.56 20.52 -36.96
N TYR A 118 -1.45 21.13 -36.60
CA TYR A 118 -1.13 21.41 -35.20
C TYR A 118 -2.12 22.44 -34.62
N ALA A 119 -3.07 21.95 -33.82
CA ALA A 119 -4.06 22.77 -33.14
C ALA A 119 -3.40 23.39 -31.86
N TRP A 120 -2.72 24.51 -32.01
CA TRP A 120 -2.00 25.19 -30.92
C TRP A 120 -2.92 25.81 -29.85
N LYS A 121 -4.19 26.06 -30.18
CA LYS A 121 -5.16 26.68 -29.27
C LYS A 121 -5.64 25.69 -28.21
N TYR A 122 -5.49 26.05 -26.95
CA TYR A 122 -6.04 25.37 -25.78
C TYR A 122 -6.42 26.41 -24.72
N ASP A 123 -7.23 26.01 -23.74
CA ASP A 123 -7.55 26.80 -22.57
C ASP A 123 -7.06 26.11 -21.30
N VAL A 124 -6.94 26.87 -20.22
CA VAL A 124 -6.62 26.40 -18.88
C VAL A 124 -7.85 26.56 -18.02
N ASP A 125 -8.62 25.47 -17.88
CA ASP A 125 -9.93 25.52 -17.23
C ASP A 125 -9.82 25.45 -15.70
N TYR A 126 -8.72 24.88 -15.19
CA TYR A 126 -8.49 24.63 -13.77
C TYR A 126 -7.07 24.98 -13.35
N LEU A 127 -6.91 25.29 -12.06
CA LEU A 127 -5.57 25.31 -11.46
C LEU A 127 -5.02 23.87 -11.46
N GLY A 128 -3.97 23.65 -12.24
CA GLY A 128 -3.34 22.34 -12.39
C GLY A 128 -1.88 22.31 -11.99
N TYR A 129 -1.33 21.11 -11.97
CA TYR A 129 0.06 20.81 -11.62
C TYR A 129 0.72 19.97 -12.71
N LYS A 130 2.04 19.91 -12.71
CA LYS A 130 2.81 19.02 -13.59
C LYS A 130 3.04 17.68 -12.90
N TYR A 131 2.00 16.85 -12.80
CA TYR A 131 1.99 15.56 -12.11
C TYR A 131 1.78 14.36 -13.03
N ASN A 132 1.69 14.58 -14.33
CA ASN A 132 1.57 13.48 -15.28
C ASN A 132 2.81 12.58 -15.25
N GLY A 133 2.60 11.28 -15.41
CA GLY A 133 3.67 10.30 -15.60
C GLY A 133 4.45 10.54 -16.90
N ASN A 134 5.56 9.82 -17.05
CA ASN A 134 6.39 9.86 -18.26
C ASN A 134 6.46 8.46 -18.91
N ALA A 135 6.76 8.44 -20.23
CA ALA A 135 6.79 7.22 -21.02
C ALA A 135 7.89 6.23 -20.60
N ILE A 136 8.99 6.70 -20.02
CA ILE A 136 10.10 5.84 -19.56
C ILE A 136 9.61 4.96 -18.42
N MET A 137 8.99 5.57 -17.39
CA MET A 137 8.44 4.82 -16.25
C MET A 137 7.28 3.93 -16.67
N ALA A 138 6.45 4.37 -17.62
CA ALA A 138 5.36 3.55 -18.16
C ALA A 138 5.89 2.31 -18.91
N ALA A 139 6.97 2.44 -19.68
CA ALA A 139 7.60 1.31 -20.35
C ALA A 139 8.18 0.29 -19.36
N ILE A 140 8.83 0.76 -18.30
CA ILE A 140 9.30 -0.11 -17.21
C ILE A 140 8.11 -0.81 -16.55
N ALA A 141 7.02 -0.09 -16.24
CA ALA A 141 5.82 -0.67 -15.64
C ALA A 141 5.22 -1.79 -16.49
N LEU A 142 5.15 -1.63 -17.81
CA LEU A 142 4.64 -2.66 -18.74
C LEU A 142 5.49 -3.93 -18.71
N VAL A 143 6.80 -3.82 -18.56
CA VAL A 143 7.69 -4.97 -18.42
C VAL A 143 7.48 -5.62 -17.05
N GLN A 144 7.52 -4.85 -15.97
CA GLN A 144 7.35 -5.35 -14.60
C GLN A 144 5.98 -6.02 -14.36
N LEU A 145 4.94 -5.52 -15.02
CA LEU A 145 3.59 -6.08 -14.92
C LEU A 145 3.54 -7.56 -15.37
N GLN A 146 4.40 -7.97 -16.31
CA GLN A 146 4.46 -9.36 -16.78
C GLN A 146 4.98 -10.33 -15.72
N TYR A 147 5.73 -9.84 -14.74
CA TYR A 147 6.32 -10.63 -13.67
C TYR A 147 5.53 -10.55 -12.34
N LEU A 148 4.63 -9.59 -12.20
CA LEU A 148 3.95 -9.28 -10.95
C LEU A 148 3.28 -10.50 -10.29
N ASP A 149 2.54 -11.29 -11.06
CA ASP A 149 1.78 -12.42 -10.50
C ASP A 149 2.73 -13.53 -10.02
N ILE A 150 3.79 -13.85 -10.77
CA ILE A 150 4.77 -14.88 -10.38
C ILE A 150 5.61 -14.44 -9.18
N GLU A 151 5.98 -13.17 -9.12
CA GLU A 151 6.71 -12.61 -7.98
C GLU A 151 5.84 -12.58 -6.71
N ASN A 152 4.56 -12.27 -6.82
CA ASN A 152 3.63 -12.35 -5.70
C ASN A 152 3.38 -13.79 -5.25
N ILE A 153 3.45 -14.79 -6.14
CA ILE A 153 3.45 -16.21 -5.75
C ILE A 153 4.67 -16.51 -4.87
N ARG A 154 5.87 -16.08 -5.29
CA ARG A 154 7.08 -16.29 -4.48
C ARG A 154 6.98 -15.59 -3.12
N ARG A 155 6.46 -14.37 -3.05
CA ARG A 155 6.23 -13.67 -1.77
C ARG A 155 5.32 -14.48 -0.85
N ARG A 156 4.23 -15.03 -1.36
CA ARG A 156 3.32 -15.89 -0.58
C ARG A 156 4.02 -17.13 -0.05
N GLN A 157 4.86 -17.79 -0.85
CA GLN A 157 5.64 -18.95 -0.40
C GLN A 157 6.56 -18.61 0.77
N ILE A 158 7.31 -17.50 0.67
CA ILE A 158 8.16 -17.04 1.78
C ILE A 158 7.33 -16.75 3.03
N VAL A 159 6.19 -16.09 2.89
CA VAL A 159 5.27 -15.81 4.01
C VAL A 159 4.75 -17.10 4.65
N GLU A 160 4.43 -18.12 3.87
CA GLU A 160 4.02 -19.43 4.39
C GLU A 160 5.15 -20.09 5.20
N ILE A 161 6.40 -20.03 4.72
CA ILE A 161 7.58 -20.56 5.44
C ILE A 161 7.75 -19.80 6.76
N TYR A 162 7.70 -18.48 6.77
CA TYR A 162 7.78 -17.67 7.99
C TYR A 162 6.63 -17.98 8.96
N ASN A 163 5.39 -18.07 8.47
CA ASN A 163 4.23 -18.38 9.30
C ASN A 163 4.38 -19.76 9.95
N ALA A 164 4.84 -20.76 9.20
CA ALA A 164 5.07 -22.11 9.72
C ALA A 164 6.15 -22.13 10.81
N ALA A 165 7.21 -21.33 10.63
CA ALA A 165 8.33 -21.26 11.58
C ALA A 165 7.98 -20.54 12.89
N PHE A 166 7.06 -19.57 12.85
CA PHE A 166 6.78 -18.70 14.00
C PHE A 166 5.45 -18.97 14.72
N LYS A 167 4.56 -19.79 14.14
CA LYS A 167 3.19 -20.03 14.67
C LYS A 167 3.14 -20.55 16.12
N ASP A 168 4.15 -21.31 16.53
CA ASP A 168 4.20 -21.95 17.85
C ASP A 168 4.99 -21.14 18.88
N ASN A 169 5.63 -20.02 18.47
CA ASN A 169 6.34 -19.15 19.37
C ASN A 169 5.38 -18.18 20.08
N LYS A 170 5.18 -18.38 21.39
CA LYS A 170 4.21 -17.60 22.19
C LYS A 170 4.57 -16.12 22.33
N ASN A 171 5.82 -15.74 22.10
CA ASN A 171 6.31 -14.38 22.17
C ASN A 171 6.30 -13.66 20.81
N ILE A 172 5.91 -14.37 19.75
CA ILE A 172 5.72 -13.79 18.42
C ILE A 172 4.23 -13.75 18.11
N LYS A 173 3.73 -12.56 17.77
CA LYS A 173 2.42 -12.45 17.18
C LYS A 173 2.56 -12.15 15.68
N ILE A 174 2.20 -13.09 14.86
CA ILE A 174 2.09 -12.92 13.41
C ILE A 174 0.92 -11.96 13.14
N ILE A 175 1.12 -10.93 12.35
CA ILE A 175 0.02 -10.09 11.87
C ILE A 175 -0.80 -10.90 10.89
N GLY A 176 -2.06 -11.13 11.23
CA GLY A 176 -2.94 -12.10 10.62
C GLY A 176 -2.97 -12.05 9.10
N ALA A 177 -3.13 -13.24 8.53
CA ALA A 177 -3.33 -13.41 7.11
C ALA A 177 -4.55 -12.59 6.64
N PRO A 178 -4.55 -12.13 5.40
CA PRO A 178 -5.73 -11.53 4.81
C PRO A 178 -6.87 -12.53 4.84
N TYR A 179 -8.05 -11.98 4.86
CA TYR A 179 -9.31 -12.70 4.86
C TYR A 179 -9.46 -13.66 3.65
N HIS A 180 -8.67 -13.47 2.60
CA HIS A 180 -8.79 -14.17 1.33
C HIS A 180 -7.44 -14.24 0.57
N ASP A 181 -7.28 -15.24 -0.16
CA ASP A 181 -6.20 -16.01 -0.70
C ASP A 181 -5.10 -15.33 -1.52
N GLU A 182 -5.24 -14.10 -2.01
CA GLU A 182 -4.28 -13.49 -2.93
C GLU A 182 -3.76 -12.13 -2.46
N CYS A 183 -3.15 -12.10 -1.29
CA CYS A 183 -2.43 -10.92 -0.82
C CYS A 183 -1.11 -10.76 -1.59
N SER A 184 -0.77 -9.52 -1.96
CA SER A 184 0.48 -9.19 -2.59
C SER A 184 1.69 -9.27 -1.65
N TYR A 185 1.46 -9.26 -0.34
CA TYR A 185 2.49 -9.26 0.70
C TYR A 185 3.67 -8.33 0.36
N HIS A 186 3.40 -7.04 0.36
CA HIS A 186 4.46 -6.05 0.18
C HIS A 186 5.50 -6.12 1.30
N ILE A 187 5.07 -6.37 2.52
CA ILE A 187 5.87 -6.51 3.73
C ILE A 187 5.37 -7.70 4.56
N TYR A 188 6.27 -8.27 5.38
CA TYR A 188 5.95 -9.30 6.36
C TYR A 188 6.31 -8.82 7.76
N GLU A 189 5.32 -8.77 8.66
CA GLU A 189 5.47 -8.17 9.96
C GLU A 189 5.17 -9.13 11.11
N LEU A 190 5.94 -8.96 12.18
CA LEU A 190 5.75 -9.59 13.46
C LEU A 190 5.60 -8.54 14.56
N ILE A 191 4.89 -8.88 15.63
CA ILE A 191 4.94 -8.16 16.89
C ILE A 191 5.77 -9.00 17.85
N VAL A 192 6.84 -8.42 18.38
CA VAL A 192 7.81 -9.07 19.26
C VAL A 192 8.00 -8.25 20.55
N PRO A 193 8.41 -8.85 21.66
CA PRO A 193 8.57 -8.14 22.93
C PRO A 193 9.59 -6.99 22.86
N ASP A 194 10.75 -7.25 22.24
CA ASP A 194 11.85 -6.29 22.14
C ASP A 194 12.35 -6.20 20.69
N ARG A 195 11.72 -5.30 19.95
CA ARG A 195 12.05 -5.06 18.53
C ARG A 195 13.47 -4.55 18.34
N GLU A 196 13.94 -3.64 19.20
CA GLU A 196 15.25 -3.02 19.03
C GLU A 196 16.37 -4.03 19.22
N VAL A 197 16.24 -4.91 20.21
CA VAL A 197 17.19 -6.02 20.39
C VAL A 197 17.20 -6.92 19.17
N LEU A 198 16.02 -7.31 18.66
CA LEU A 198 15.93 -8.19 17.50
C LEU A 198 16.51 -7.54 16.23
N LEU A 199 16.24 -6.25 15.98
CA LEU A 199 16.83 -5.51 14.85
C LEU A 199 18.37 -5.52 14.92
N ASN A 200 18.95 -5.28 16.09
CA ASN A 200 20.39 -5.32 16.28
C ASN A 200 20.95 -6.73 16.04
N LYS A 201 20.28 -7.77 16.53
CA LYS A 201 20.72 -9.16 16.35
C LYS A 201 20.63 -9.63 14.88
N LEU A 202 19.63 -9.18 14.16
CA LEU A 202 19.54 -9.41 12.72
C LEU A 202 20.68 -8.69 11.99
N ALA A 203 20.94 -7.43 12.32
CA ALA A 203 22.02 -6.65 11.71
C ALA A 203 23.42 -7.24 11.96
N GLU A 204 23.69 -7.83 13.15
CA GLU A 204 24.91 -8.57 13.45
C GLU A 204 25.15 -9.78 12.51
N GLN A 205 24.10 -10.22 11.81
CA GLN A 205 24.13 -11.34 10.85
C GLN A 205 23.95 -10.88 9.40
N ASP A 206 24.13 -9.59 9.12
CA ASP A 206 23.89 -8.96 7.81
C ASP A 206 22.45 -9.13 7.31
N ILE A 207 21.48 -9.17 8.24
CA ILE A 207 20.04 -9.21 7.95
C ILE A 207 19.45 -7.87 8.35
N TYR A 208 18.83 -7.17 7.40
CA TYR A 208 18.28 -5.84 7.64
C TYR A 208 16.74 -5.90 7.71
N GLY A 209 16.24 -5.87 8.93
CA GLY A 209 14.81 -5.69 9.20
C GLY A 209 14.40 -4.22 9.11
N GLY A 210 13.10 -3.97 9.20
CA GLY A 210 12.54 -2.62 9.15
C GLY A 210 11.42 -2.40 10.16
N VAL A 211 10.88 -1.19 10.19
CA VAL A 211 9.71 -0.81 10.98
C VAL A 211 8.70 -0.11 10.06
N HIS A 212 7.59 -0.75 9.80
CA HIS A 212 6.50 -0.21 8.99
C HIS A 212 5.17 -0.23 9.77
N TYR A 213 4.80 0.83 10.57
CA TYR A 213 5.55 2.09 10.62
C TYR A 213 5.59 2.60 12.06
N ARG A 214 6.41 3.63 12.30
CA ARG A 214 6.33 4.43 13.51
C ARG A 214 4.94 5.05 13.62
N ASP A 215 4.43 5.19 14.84
CA ASP A 215 3.17 5.89 15.08
C ASP A 215 3.23 7.33 14.55
N ASN A 216 2.35 7.65 13.61
CA ASN A 216 2.30 8.98 13.00
C ASN A 216 2.05 10.10 14.01
N THR A 217 1.37 9.81 15.13
CA THR A 217 1.07 10.80 16.16
C THR A 217 2.32 11.22 16.96
N GLU A 218 3.44 10.51 16.81
CA GLU A 218 4.73 10.88 17.38
C GLU A 218 5.53 11.87 16.53
N TYR A 219 5.12 12.10 15.27
CA TYR A 219 5.76 13.12 14.45
C TYR A 219 5.32 14.51 14.88
N LYS A 220 6.28 15.45 14.92
CA LYS A 220 6.04 16.83 15.35
C LYS A 220 4.81 17.47 14.70
N MET A 221 4.58 17.22 13.44
CA MET A 221 3.47 17.76 12.66
C MET A 221 2.10 17.22 13.12
N TYR A 222 2.06 16.00 13.66
CA TYR A 222 0.82 15.30 14.02
C TYR A 222 0.62 15.11 15.53
N MET A 223 1.45 15.76 16.35
CA MET A 223 1.36 15.64 17.81
C MET A 223 0.01 16.03 18.41
N TYR A 224 -0.79 16.83 17.69
CA TYR A 224 -2.18 17.14 18.08
C TYR A 224 -3.07 15.90 18.19
N ALA A 225 -2.71 14.80 17.52
CA ALA A 225 -3.42 13.53 17.55
C ALA A 225 -2.82 12.51 18.54
N ASN A 226 -1.81 12.89 19.32
CA ASN A 226 -1.19 11.97 20.28
C ASN A 226 -2.23 11.43 21.27
N GLY A 227 -2.15 10.11 21.54
CA GLY A 227 -3.08 9.40 22.39
C GLY A 227 -4.45 9.06 21.78
N THR A 228 -4.75 9.52 20.56
CA THR A 228 -6.04 9.22 19.90
C THR A 228 -6.16 7.80 19.37
N CYS A 229 -5.02 7.11 19.17
CA CYS A 229 -4.94 5.74 18.62
C CYS A 229 -4.09 4.83 19.52
N PRO A 230 -4.50 4.54 20.78
CA PRO A 230 -3.65 3.87 21.76
C PRO A 230 -3.26 2.45 21.34
N TYR A 231 -4.12 1.73 20.61
CA TYR A 231 -3.80 0.40 20.12
C TYR A 231 -2.75 0.44 19.02
N ALA A 232 -2.88 1.35 18.05
CA ALA A 232 -1.88 1.54 16.99
C ALA A 232 -0.53 1.95 17.58
N HIS A 233 -0.53 2.85 18.56
CA HIS A 233 0.67 3.24 19.30
C HIS A 233 1.36 2.02 19.92
N LYS A 234 0.60 1.21 20.71
CA LYS A 234 1.13 -0.01 21.30
C LYS A 234 1.72 -0.99 20.27
N VAL A 235 1.05 -1.18 19.15
CA VAL A 235 1.53 -2.06 18.08
C VAL A 235 2.82 -1.51 17.47
N SER A 236 2.89 -0.22 17.19
CA SER A 236 4.05 0.41 16.56
C SER A 236 5.34 0.29 17.39
N GLN A 237 5.24 0.18 18.72
CA GLN A 237 6.40 -0.01 19.61
C GLN A 237 7.03 -1.41 19.49
N HIS A 238 6.28 -2.41 19.05
CA HIS A 238 6.68 -3.82 19.03
C HIS A 238 6.78 -4.39 17.60
N LEU A 239 6.37 -3.63 16.60
CA LEU A 239 6.29 -4.07 15.21
C LEU A 239 7.69 -4.13 14.58
N ILE A 240 8.01 -5.27 13.98
CA ILE A 240 9.20 -5.46 13.14
C ILE A 240 8.79 -6.03 11.79
N THR A 241 9.45 -5.59 10.74
CA THR A 241 9.31 -6.12 9.38
C THR A 241 10.53 -6.96 9.04
N LEU A 242 10.32 -8.21 8.65
CA LEU A 242 11.37 -9.10 8.17
C LEU A 242 11.58 -8.94 6.67
N PRO A 243 12.77 -9.31 6.15
CA PRO A 243 13.05 -9.27 4.72
C PRO A 243 12.03 -10.07 3.91
N LEU A 244 11.49 -9.47 2.85
CA LEU A 244 10.57 -10.09 1.91
C LEU A 244 10.74 -9.49 0.51
N HIS A 245 11.54 -10.17 -0.33
CA HIS A 245 11.78 -9.76 -1.72
C HIS A 245 12.17 -10.95 -2.59
N MET A 246 12.19 -10.75 -3.90
CA MET A 246 12.38 -11.84 -4.88
C MET A 246 13.78 -12.44 -4.91
N TRP A 247 14.77 -11.74 -4.38
CA TRP A 247 16.17 -12.20 -4.34
C TRP A 247 16.49 -13.10 -3.14
N LEU A 248 15.52 -13.30 -2.21
CA LEU A 248 15.72 -14.21 -1.07
C LEU A 248 15.66 -15.65 -1.55
N THR A 249 16.77 -16.37 -1.31
CA THR A 249 16.82 -17.83 -1.41
C THR A 249 16.13 -18.47 -0.21
N ASP A 250 15.84 -19.78 -0.28
CA ASP A 250 15.28 -20.49 0.87
C ASP A 250 16.28 -20.55 2.04
N ASP A 251 17.59 -20.58 1.75
CA ASP A 251 18.65 -20.52 2.76
C ASP A 251 18.66 -19.13 3.46
N ASP A 252 18.48 -18.05 2.72
CA ASP A 252 18.34 -16.71 3.33
C ASP A 252 17.13 -16.64 4.24
N VAL A 253 16.00 -17.18 3.79
CA VAL A 253 14.77 -17.23 4.60
C VAL A 253 15.01 -18.05 5.87
N GLN A 254 15.68 -19.20 5.77
CA GLN A 254 16.01 -20.04 6.92
C GLN A 254 16.95 -19.31 7.90
N LYS A 255 17.95 -18.60 7.39
CA LYS A 255 18.86 -17.78 8.21
C LYS A 255 18.10 -16.72 9.02
N VAL A 256 17.11 -16.04 8.41
CA VAL A 256 16.24 -15.09 9.12
C VAL A 256 15.47 -15.80 10.23
N ILE A 257 14.88 -16.96 9.95
CA ILE A 257 14.11 -17.76 10.91
C ILE A 257 14.97 -18.16 12.11
N ASP A 258 16.19 -18.64 11.86
CA ASP A 258 17.10 -19.09 12.91
C ASP A 258 17.46 -17.96 13.88
N VAL A 259 17.76 -16.77 13.34
CA VAL A 259 18.04 -15.59 14.17
C VAL A 259 16.83 -15.18 14.98
N VAL A 260 15.65 -15.10 14.37
CA VAL A 260 14.42 -14.72 15.09
C VAL A 260 14.12 -15.71 16.22
N ASN A 261 14.16 -17.02 15.95
CA ASN A 261 13.88 -18.05 16.96
C ASN A 261 14.94 -18.13 18.07
N LEU A 262 16.18 -17.75 17.77
CA LEU A 262 17.25 -17.70 18.77
C LEU A 262 17.03 -16.58 19.79
N PHE A 263 16.56 -15.42 19.36
CA PHE A 263 16.50 -14.20 20.19
C PHE A 263 15.10 -13.85 20.68
N VAL A 264 14.03 -14.37 20.10
CA VAL A 264 12.64 -14.21 20.58
C VAL A 264 12.20 -15.51 21.28
N LYS A 265 12.56 -15.62 22.56
CA LYS A 265 12.26 -16.79 23.40
C LYS A 265 11.11 -16.52 24.34
#